data_81dfa277aa9abc9c37989aabe4b1acb6
#
_entry.id   81dfa277aa9abc9c37989aabe4b1acb6
#
_cell.length_a   1.000
_cell.length_b   1.000
_cell.length_c   1.000
_cell.angle_alpha   90.00
_cell.angle_beta   90.00
_cell.angle_gamma   90.00
#
_symmetry.space_group_name_H-M   'P 1'
#
loop_
_entity.id
_entity.type
_entity.pdbx_description
1 polymer ?
#
loop_
_entity_poly.entity_id
_entity_poly.type
_entity_poly.pdbx_seq_one_letter_code
_entity_poly.pdbx_strand_id
1 'polypeptide(L)'
;SAASDVYKRQDMNRAVYLDRDGTINEDMGYISDPDSFKLIPGAVAAMNRLRAAGFCLQLITNQAGVGKGLMTEEQLEHVLDAFQDLLRVEGTYVDGIYYCPHHPTEGIGAYKTECECRKPGTGMLTEAMRDHDIDLSRSYMIGDRWSDAEAGLRAGCRVVLLRTGHGLQEIATLTQERRSRVDYIADDLSAAADWVLAQEH
;
A
#
# COMPACT_ATOMS: atom_id res chain seq x y z
N SER A 1 15.82 25.96 12.39
CA SER A 1 15.89 25.71 13.85
C SER A 1 14.81 24.70 14.20
N ALA A 2 15.01 23.89 15.25
CA ALA A 2 14.07 22.83 15.67
C ALA A 2 12.60 23.28 15.77
N ALA A 3 12.36 24.54 16.16
CA ALA A 3 11.01 25.11 16.23
C ALA A 3 10.38 25.33 14.83
N SER A 4 11.17 25.72 13.81
CA SER A 4 10.68 25.87 12.44
C SER A 4 10.40 24.53 11.78
N ASP A 5 11.15 23.48 12.15
CA ASP A 5 10.97 22.14 11.62
C ASP A 5 9.74 21.44 12.25
N VAL A 6 9.45 21.72 13.52
CA VAL A 6 8.23 21.25 14.21
C VAL A 6 7.00 21.94 13.62
N TYR A 7 7.06 23.24 13.33
CA TYR A 7 5.95 24.00 12.73
C TYR A 7 5.65 23.51 11.29
N LYS A 8 6.69 23.25 10.48
CA LYS A 8 6.53 22.70 9.12
C LYS A 8 5.88 21.32 9.10
N ARG A 9 6.20 20.46 10.10
CA ARG A 9 5.61 19.11 10.20
C ARG A 9 4.12 19.10 10.58
N GLN A 10 3.63 20.15 11.26
CA GLN A 10 2.22 20.25 11.64
C GLN A 10 1.28 20.51 10.45
N ASP A 11 1.81 21.10 9.35
CA ASP A 11 1.05 21.40 8.13
C ASP A 11 1.13 20.27 7.08
N MET A 12 1.99 19.27 7.27
CA MET A 12 2.10 18.12 6.34
C MET A 12 0.95 17.14 6.52
N ASN A 13 0.54 16.55 5.40
CA ASN A 13 -0.47 15.50 5.39
C ASN A 13 0.05 14.24 6.10
N ARG A 14 -0.85 13.44 6.62
CA ARG A 14 -0.58 12.08 7.08
C ARG A 14 -1.31 11.10 6.19
N ALA A 15 -0.69 9.97 5.91
CA ALA A 15 -1.21 9.01 4.95
C ALA A 15 -1.38 7.62 5.53
N VAL A 16 -2.27 6.88 4.90
CA VAL A 16 -2.26 5.42 4.96
C VAL A 16 -1.90 4.93 3.56
N TYR A 17 -0.74 4.30 3.47
CA TYR A 17 -0.27 3.59 2.29
C TYR A 17 -0.87 2.20 2.29
N LEU A 18 -1.54 1.84 1.23
CA LEU A 18 -2.25 0.57 1.06
C LEU A 18 -1.65 -0.24 -0.08
N ASP A 19 -1.35 -1.51 0.15
CA ASP A 19 -1.22 -2.42 -0.96
C ASP A 19 -2.58 -2.67 -1.62
N ARG A 20 -2.61 -3.20 -2.83
CA ARG A 20 -3.84 -3.47 -3.57
C ARG A 20 -4.33 -4.90 -3.33
N ASP A 21 -3.60 -5.86 -3.87
CA ASP A 21 -3.99 -7.26 -3.93
C ASP A 21 -3.81 -7.93 -2.55
N GLY A 22 -4.85 -8.54 -2.03
CA GLY A 22 -4.86 -9.10 -0.67
C GLY A 22 -5.11 -8.07 0.45
N THR A 23 -5.25 -6.78 0.12
CA THR A 23 -5.46 -5.69 1.07
C THR A 23 -6.80 -4.98 0.82
N ILE A 24 -7.02 -4.41 -0.36
CA ILE A 24 -8.28 -3.77 -0.75
C ILE A 24 -9.16 -4.74 -1.53
N ASN A 25 -8.57 -5.49 -2.47
CA ASN A 25 -9.24 -6.54 -3.24
C ASN A 25 -8.60 -7.91 -3.00
N GLU A 26 -9.36 -8.97 -3.31
CA GLU A 26 -8.83 -10.34 -3.29
C GLU A 26 -7.64 -10.46 -4.24
N ASP A 27 -6.61 -11.19 -3.82
CA ASP A 27 -5.46 -11.49 -4.70
C ASP A 27 -5.88 -12.59 -5.70
N MET A 28 -6.15 -12.17 -6.92
CA MET A 28 -6.52 -13.03 -8.05
C MET A 28 -5.32 -13.30 -8.98
N GLY A 29 -4.11 -13.01 -8.54
CA GLY A 29 -2.91 -13.04 -9.37
C GLY A 29 -2.81 -11.82 -10.28
N TYR A 30 -2.39 -12.03 -11.54
CA TYR A 30 -2.26 -10.93 -12.49
C TYR A 30 -3.60 -10.56 -13.09
N ILE A 31 -4.21 -9.49 -12.59
CA ILE A 31 -5.48 -8.97 -13.09
C ILE A 31 -5.19 -8.15 -14.35
N SER A 32 -5.68 -8.62 -15.47
CA SER A 32 -5.66 -7.92 -16.78
C SER A 32 -7.05 -7.48 -17.23
N ASP A 33 -8.11 -8.02 -16.60
CA ASP A 33 -9.50 -7.67 -16.87
C ASP A 33 -10.07 -6.89 -15.67
N PRO A 34 -10.46 -5.63 -15.87
CA PRO A 34 -11.04 -4.80 -14.81
C PRO A 34 -12.29 -5.38 -14.15
N ASP A 35 -13.09 -6.16 -14.87
CA ASP A 35 -14.30 -6.78 -14.33
C ASP A 35 -14.01 -7.92 -13.34
N SER A 36 -12.74 -8.34 -13.25
CA SER A 36 -12.29 -9.40 -12.33
C SER A 36 -12.06 -8.92 -10.89
N PHE A 37 -12.09 -7.62 -10.61
CA PHE A 37 -11.87 -7.12 -9.27
C PHE A 37 -12.96 -7.55 -8.29
N LYS A 38 -12.53 -8.06 -7.13
CA LYS A 38 -13.40 -8.39 -6.00
C LYS A 38 -12.87 -7.68 -4.76
N LEU A 39 -13.59 -6.67 -4.32
CA LEU A 39 -13.23 -5.94 -3.11
C LEU A 39 -13.39 -6.85 -1.87
N ILE A 40 -12.45 -6.78 -0.96
CA ILE A 40 -12.55 -7.49 0.32
C ILE A 40 -13.66 -6.86 1.15
N PRO A 41 -14.57 -7.64 1.72
CA PRO A 41 -15.65 -7.12 2.55
C PRO A 41 -15.13 -6.19 3.65
N GLY A 42 -15.74 -5.01 3.78
CA GLY A 42 -15.36 -4.00 4.77
C GLY A 42 -14.23 -3.06 4.34
N ALA A 43 -13.50 -3.33 3.24
CA ALA A 43 -12.38 -2.49 2.80
C ALA A 43 -12.83 -1.06 2.49
N VAL A 44 -13.91 -0.87 1.74
CA VAL A 44 -14.46 0.45 1.40
C VAL A 44 -14.84 1.25 2.65
N ALA A 45 -15.53 0.62 3.59
CA ALA A 45 -15.93 1.26 4.84
C ALA A 45 -14.70 1.67 5.69
N ALA A 46 -13.68 0.80 5.72
CA ALA A 46 -12.40 1.09 6.40
C ALA A 46 -11.69 2.29 5.77
N MET A 47 -11.57 2.31 4.44
CA MET A 47 -10.99 3.44 3.71
C MET A 47 -11.71 4.76 4.00
N ASN A 48 -13.04 4.74 4.02
CA ASN A 48 -13.84 5.93 4.31
C ASN A 48 -13.67 6.42 5.74
N ARG A 49 -13.52 5.54 6.72
CA ARG A 49 -13.24 5.92 8.11
C ARG A 49 -11.85 6.56 8.25
N LEU A 50 -10.85 6.02 7.59
CA LEU A 50 -9.50 6.60 7.57
C LEU A 50 -9.51 7.99 6.91
N ARG A 51 -10.22 8.15 5.78
CA ARG A 51 -10.40 9.44 5.12
C ARG A 51 -11.12 10.46 6.01
N ALA A 52 -12.19 10.04 6.67
CA ALA A 52 -12.94 10.89 7.61
C ALA A 52 -12.09 11.38 8.79
N ALA A 53 -11.07 10.61 9.18
CA ALA A 53 -10.09 11.00 10.18
C ALA A 53 -8.96 11.89 9.63
N GLY A 54 -8.99 12.25 8.34
CA GLY A 54 -8.04 13.17 7.71
C GLY A 54 -6.79 12.49 7.14
N PHE A 55 -6.80 11.17 6.93
CA PHE A 55 -5.72 10.50 6.23
C PHE A 55 -5.86 10.63 4.71
N CYS A 56 -4.73 10.91 4.05
CA CYS A 56 -4.55 10.75 2.61
C CYS A 56 -4.32 9.27 2.32
N LEU A 57 -5.06 8.68 1.38
CA LEU A 57 -4.92 7.26 1.04
C LEU A 57 -4.07 7.10 -0.22
N GLN A 58 -2.98 6.34 -0.13
CA GLN A 58 -2.05 6.12 -1.23
C GLN A 58 -1.99 4.63 -1.59
N LEU A 59 -2.25 4.28 -2.84
CA LEU A 59 -2.10 2.92 -3.34
C LEU A 59 -0.65 2.68 -3.74
N ILE A 60 -0.02 1.65 -3.17
CA ILE A 60 1.39 1.30 -3.38
C ILE A 60 1.47 -0.18 -3.77
N THR A 61 1.66 -0.48 -5.06
CA THR A 61 1.50 -1.86 -5.54
C THR A 61 2.65 -2.36 -6.42
N ASN A 62 3.15 -3.57 -6.14
CA ASN A 62 4.08 -4.28 -7.02
C ASN A 62 3.30 -4.99 -8.12
N GLN A 63 3.53 -4.61 -9.39
CA GLN A 63 2.81 -5.15 -10.55
C GLN A 63 3.78 -5.83 -11.53
N ALA A 64 4.39 -6.92 -11.08
CA ALA A 64 5.39 -7.68 -11.85
C ALA A 64 4.85 -8.34 -13.13
N GLY A 65 3.54 -8.36 -13.34
CA GLY A 65 2.92 -8.86 -14.58
C GLY A 65 3.45 -8.15 -15.82
N VAL A 66 3.71 -6.84 -15.73
CA VAL A 66 4.35 -6.07 -16.80
C VAL A 66 5.77 -6.58 -17.06
N GLY A 67 6.58 -6.63 -16.00
CA GLY A 67 7.97 -7.08 -16.10
C GLY A 67 8.12 -8.50 -16.62
N LYS A 68 7.16 -9.37 -16.34
CA LYS A 68 7.11 -10.75 -16.84
C LYS A 68 6.51 -10.89 -18.26
N GLY A 69 6.09 -9.78 -18.88
CA GLY A 69 5.51 -9.78 -20.23
C GLY A 69 4.09 -10.34 -20.29
N LEU A 70 3.37 -10.41 -19.16
CA LEU A 70 1.99 -10.89 -19.10
C LEU A 70 0.98 -9.80 -19.47
N MET A 71 1.39 -8.54 -19.39
CA MET A 71 0.63 -7.36 -19.83
C MET A 71 1.59 -6.22 -20.14
N THR A 72 1.13 -5.23 -20.91
CA THR A 72 1.86 -3.98 -21.13
C THR A 72 1.65 -2.99 -19.98
N GLU A 73 2.50 -1.96 -19.88
CA GLU A 73 2.28 -0.87 -18.92
C GLU A 73 0.98 -0.13 -19.20
N GLU A 74 0.66 0.12 -20.49
CA GLU A 74 -0.60 0.75 -20.90
C GLU A 74 -1.83 -0.07 -20.44
N GLN A 75 -1.76 -1.41 -20.53
CA GLN A 75 -2.81 -2.28 -20.01
C GLN A 75 -2.91 -2.19 -18.47
N LEU A 76 -1.78 -2.14 -17.77
CA LEU A 76 -1.77 -1.95 -16.33
C LEU A 76 -2.39 -0.62 -15.92
N GLU A 77 -2.01 0.49 -16.59
CA GLU A 77 -2.59 1.81 -16.33
C GLU A 77 -4.11 1.80 -16.51
N HIS A 78 -4.60 1.18 -17.59
CA HIS A 78 -6.04 1.03 -17.80
C HIS A 78 -6.72 0.22 -16.69
N VAL A 79 -6.08 -0.85 -16.22
CA VAL A 79 -6.59 -1.66 -15.10
C VAL A 79 -6.61 -0.84 -13.79
N LEU A 80 -5.60 -0.02 -13.54
CA LEU A 80 -5.54 0.83 -12.35
C LEU A 80 -6.56 1.97 -12.39
N ASP A 81 -6.79 2.57 -13.55
CA ASP A 81 -7.84 3.57 -13.76
C ASP A 81 -9.23 2.97 -13.50
N ALA A 82 -9.50 1.78 -14.05
CA ALA A 82 -10.74 1.06 -13.82
C ALA A 82 -10.92 0.66 -12.34
N PHE A 83 -9.83 0.31 -11.63
CA PHE A 83 -9.87 0.06 -10.19
C PHE A 83 -10.25 1.32 -9.42
N GLN A 84 -9.69 2.47 -9.77
CA GLN A 84 -10.07 3.76 -9.15
C GLN A 84 -11.54 4.10 -9.43
N ASP A 85 -12.04 3.82 -10.62
CA ASP A 85 -13.45 4.05 -10.96
C ASP A 85 -14.37 3.11 -10.19
N LEU A 86 -13.99 1.84 -10.02
CA LEU A 86 -14.70 0.91 -9.15
C LEU A 86 -14.78 1.44 -7.71
N LEU A 87 -13.66 1.92 -7.15
CA LEU A 87 -13.66 2.51 -5.81
C LEU A 87 -14.60 3.71 -5.71
N ARG A 88 -14.66 4.56 -6.74
CA ARG A 88 -15.57 5.73 -6.78
C ARG A 88 -17.04 5.31 -6.82
N VAL A 89 -17.36 4.28 -7.60
CA VAL A 89 -18.72 3.71 -7.65
C VAL A 89 -19.13 3.17 -6.28
N GLU A 90 -18.21 2.54 -5.56
CA GLU A 90 -18.42 2.03 -4.20
C GLU A 90 -18.39 3.14 -3.12
N GLY A 91 -18.14 4.38 -3.50
CA GLY A 91 -18.19 5.54 -2.61
C GLY A 91 -16.91 5.86 -1.85
N THR A 92 -15.75 5.42 -2.39
CA THR A 92 -14.42 5.74 -1.86
C THR A 92 -13.44 6.05 -3.01
N TYR A 93 -12.19 6.35 -2.69
CA TYR A 93 -11.11 6.53 -3.67
C TYR A 93 -9.74 6.54 -2.98
N VAL A 94 -8.66 6.42 -3.75
CA VAL A 94 -7.30 6.71 -3.30
C VAL A 94 -6.84 8.04 -3.89
N ASP A 95 -5.98 8.77 -3.15
CA ASP A 95 -5.51 10.10 -3.54
C ASP A 95 -4.34 10.01 -4.53
N GLY A 96 -3.61 8.90 -4.54
CA GLY A 96 -2.54 8.59 -5.49
C GLY A 96 -2.41 7.10 -5.72
N ILE A 97 -1.90 6.74 -6.91
CA ILE A 97 -1.62 5.36 -7.30
C ILE A 97 -0.18 5.29 -7.78
N TYR A 98 0.61 4.43 -7.15
CA TYR A 98 2.01 4.20 -7.45
C TYR A 98 2.24 2.71 -7.65
N TYR A 99 2.90 2.34 -8.74
CA TYR A 99 3.17 0.94 -9.04
C TYR A 99 4.62 0.71 -9.43
N CYS A 100 5.08 -0.51 -9.25
CA CYS A 100 6.37 -0.96 -9.76
C CYS A 100 6.17 -2.09 -10.76
N PRO A 101 6.57 -1.92 -12.04
CA PRO A 101 6.44 -2.95 -13.06
C PRO A 101 7.61 -3.94 -13.07
N HIS A 102 8.69 -3.66 -12.36
CA HIS A 102 9.96 -4.41 -12.45
C HIS A 102 9.91 -5.74 -11.69
N HIS A 103 10.74 -6.69 -12.15
CA HIS A 103 11.06 -7.90 -11.39
C HIS A 103 12.55 -8.26 -11.57
N PRO A 104 13.33 -8.42 -10.47
CA PRO A 104 14.79 -8.51 -10.57
C PRO A 104 15.28 -9.79 -11.28
N THR A 105 14.55 -10.89 -11.18
CA THR A 105 14.96 -12.19 -11.72
C THR A 105 14.12 -12.66 -12.90
N GLU A 106 12.79 -12.47 -12.84
CA GLU A 106 11.83 -12.95 -13.84
C GLU A 106 11.41 -11.89 -14.86
N GLY A 107 11.92 -10.67 -14.73
CA GLY A 107 11.67 -9.58 -15.67
C GLY A 107 12.29 -9.85 -17.04
N ILE A 108 11.72 -9.22 -18.07
CA ILE A 108 12.18 -9.30 -19.47
C ILE A 108 12.71 -7.92 -19.90
N GLY A 109 13.84 -7.90 -20.57
CA GLY A 109 14.43 -6.67 -21.11
C GLY A 109 14.72 -5.63 -20.01
N ALA A 110 14.26 -4.40 -20.20
CA ALA A 110 14.46 -3.29 -19.27
C ALA A 110 13.76 -3.49 -17.92
N TYR A 111 12.72 -4.32 -17.86
CA TYR A 111 11.99 -4.63 -16.63
C TYR A 111 12.70 -5.65 -15.72
N LYS A 112 13.74 -6.33 -16.23
CA LYS A 112 14.59 -7.21 -15.41
C LYS A 112 15.66 -6.36 -14.72
N THR A 113 15.29 -5.75 -13.64
CA THR A 113 16.18 -4.85 -12.90
C THR A 113 15.83 -4.83 -11.43
N GLU A 114 16.83 -4.61 -10.59
CA GLU A 114 16.65 -4.15 -9.22
C GLU A 114 16.33 -2.65 -9.26
N CYS A 115 15.34 -2.23 -8.49
CA CYS A 115 14.92 -0.83 -8.45
C CYS A 115 14.47 -0.43 -7.05
N GLU A 116 14.48 0.87 -6.78
CA GLU A 116 14.02 1.43 -5.51
C GLU A 116 12.47 1.44 -5.41
N CYS A 117 11.75 1.35 -6.54
CA CYS A 117 10.28 1.39 -6.52
C CYS A 117 9.66 0.07 -6.02
N ARG A 118 10.28 -1.09 -6.30
CA ARG A 118 9.73 -2.38 -5.88
C ARG A 118 9.84 -2.57 -4.38
N LYS A 119 8.69 -2.75 -3.69
CA LYS A 119 8.68 -3.12 -2.26
C LYS A 119 9.52 -4.41 -2.06
N PRO A 120 10.45 -4.46 -1.09
CA PRO A 120 10.62 -3.56 0.04
C PRO A 120 11.42 -2.28 -0.21
N GLY A 121 11.71 -1.88 -1.45
CA GLY A 121 12.20 -0.53 -1.74
C GLY A 121 11.16 0.54 -1.37
N THR A 122 11.64 1.75 -1.09
CA THR A 122 10.80 2.85 -0.60
C THR A 122 10.39 3.84 -1.68
N GLY A 123 10.80 3.61 -2.94
CA GLY A 123 10.65 4.58 -4.02
C GLY A 123 9.22 5.08 -4.20
N MET A 124 8.23 4.18 -4.23
CA MET A 124 6.82 4.56 -4.38
C MET A 124 6.30 5.37 -3.17
N LEU A 125 6.68 4.99 -1.93
CA LEU A 125 6.29 5.75 -0.73
C LEU A 125 6.92 7.15 -0.75
N THR A 126 8.18 7.25 -1.17
CA THR A 126 8.91 8.51 -1.26
C THR A 126 8.34 9.42 -2.35
N GLU A 127 7.92 8.86 -3.47
CA GLU A 127 7.26 9.59 -4.56
C GLU A 127 5.93 10.17 -4.06
N ALA A 128 5.06 9.33 -3.50
CA ALA A 128 3.79 9.77 -2.92
C ALA A 128 3.98 10.82 -1.80
N MET A 129 5.03 10.67 -0.98
CA MET A 129 5.39 11.65 0.04
C MET A 129 5.66 13.03 -0.56
N ARG A 130 6.37 13.10 -1.68
CA ARG A 130 6.68 14.37 -2.35
C ARG A 130 5.47 14.98 -3.03
N ASP A 131 4.67 14.15 -3.72
CA ASP A 131 3.51 14.60 -4.49
C ASP A 131 2.39 15.13 -3.60
N HIS A 132 2.25 14.60 -2.40
CA HIS A 132 1.16 14.91 -1.47
C HIS A 132 1.60 15.57 -0.17
N ASP A 133 2.88 15.97 -0.06
CA ASP A 133 3.45 16.63 1.13
C ASP A 133 3.16 15.85 2.43
N ILE A 134 3.57 14.55 2.46
CA ILE A 134 3.23 13.61 3.53
C ILE A 134 4.36 13.53 4.57
N ASP A 135 4.00 13.54 5.85
CA ASP A 135 4.88 13.16 6.97
C ASP A 135 4.83 11.65 7.17
N LEU A 136 5.87 10.95 6.74
CA LEU A 136 6.00 9.49 6.87
C LEU A 136 5.99 9.03 8.33
N SER A 137 6.52 9.83 9.26
CA SER A 137 6.57 9.49 10.69
C SER A 137 5.18 9.48 11.36
N ARG A 138 4.19 10.09 10.72
CA ARG A 138 2.78 10.14 11.14
C ARG A 138 1.88 9.29 10.25
N SER A 139 2.47 8.44 9.43
CA SER A 139 1.79 7.66 8.41
C SER A 139 1.93 6.16 8.66
N TYR A 140 1.09 5.39 7.98
CA TYR A 140 1.00 3.94 8.14
C TYR A 140 1.17 3.25 6.80
N MET A 141 1.85 2.09 6.79
CA MET A 141 1.83 1.15 5.66
C MET A 141 1.06 -0.09 6.06
N ILE A 142 0.05 -0.45 5.28
CA ILE A 142 -0.83 -1.60 5.51
C ILE A 142 -0.77 -2.50 4.28
N GLY A 143 -0.47 -3.77 4.47
CA GLY A 143 -0.41 -4.77 3.42
C GLY A 143 -0.47 -6.18 3.99
N ASP A 144 -0.48 -7.16 3.10
CA ASP A 144 -0.57 -8.58 3.44
C ASP A 144 0.78 -9.32 3.35
N ARG A 145 1.85 -8.62 2.89
CA ARG A 145 3.18 -9.22 2.72
C ARG A 145 4.24 -8.54 3.60
N TRP A 146 5.27 -9.31 3.96
CA TRP A 146 6.42 -8.73 4.66
C TRP A 146 7.08 -7.59 3.87
N SER A 147 7.10 -7.69 2.53
CA SER A 147 7.66 -6.63 1.69
C SER A 147 6.95 -5.27 1.87
N ASP A 148 5.65 -5.28 2.19
CA ASP A 148 4.88 -4.07 2.49
C ASP A 148 5.34 -3.48 3.83
N ALA A 149 5.34 -4.32 4.86
CA ALA A 149 5.81 -3.92 6.19
C ALA A 149 7.25 -3.40 6.15
N GLU A 150 8.15 -4.11 5.46
CA GLU A 150 9.56 -3.71 5.36
C GLU A 150 9.72 -2.39 4.60
N ALA A 151 8.96 -2.14 3.52
CA ALA A 151 8.96 -0.86 2.83
C ALA A 151 8.49 0.27 3.74
N GLY A 152 7.40 0.07 4.50
CA GLY A 152 6.91 1.03 5.48
C GLY A 152 7.93 1.34 6.57
N LEU A 153 8.55 0.30 7.16
CA LEU A 153 9.58 0.45 8.18
C LEU A 153 10.80 1.23 7.67
N ARG A 154 11.27 0.92 6.46
CA ARG A 154 12.40 1.63 5.84
C ARG A 154 12.08 3.09 5.53
N ALA A 155 10.84 3.38 5.19
CA ALA A 155 10.36 4.73 4.94
C ALA A 155 10.10 5.53 6.22
N GLY A 156 10.02 4.88 7.39
CA GLY A 156 9.76 5.52 8.68
C GLY A 156 8.28 5.58 9.06
N CYS A 157 7.44 4.77 8.41
CA CYS A 157 6.03 4.61 8.76
C CYS A 157 5.83 3.59 9.88
N ARG A 158 4.70 3.66 10.54
CA ARG A 158 4.17 2.53 11.33
C ARG A 158 3.59 1.47 10.38
N VAL A 159 3.63 0.20 10.78
CA VAL A 159 3.26 -0.89 9.86
C VAL A 159 2.24 -1.83 10.45
N VAL A 160 1.27 -2.19 9.61
CA VAL A 160 0.23 -3.18 9.92
C VAL A 160 0.26 -4.29 8.88
N LEU A 161 0.37 -5.54 9.33
CA LEU A 161 0.21 -6.71 8.48
C LEU A 161 -1.21 -7.25 8.59
N LEU A 162 -1.81 -7.54 7.43
CA LEU A 162 -3.13 -8.16 7.35
C LEU A 162 -3.02 -9.68 7.28
N ARG A 163 -4.06 -10.37 7.77
CA ARG A 163 -4.22 -11.82 7.61
C ARG A 163 -4.88 -12.21 6.29
N THR A 164 -5.45 -11.25 5.56
CA THR A 164 -6.01 -11.44 4.22
C THR A 164 -4.93 -11.74 3.19
N GLY A 165 -5.31 -12.11 1.99
CA GLY A 165 -4.37 -12.41 0.91
C GLY A 165 -3.34 -13.47 1.29
N HIS A 166 -2.06 -13.13 1.17
CA HIS A 166 -0.94 -13.98 1.58
C HIS A 166 -0.61 -13.89 3.09
N GLY A 167 -1.27 -13.01 3.82
CA GLY A 167 -0.89 -12.61 5.17
C GLY A 167 -0.81 -13.75 6.18
N LEU A 168 -1.71 -14.74 6.12
CA LEU A 168 -1.63 -15.89 7.03
C LEU A 168 -0.31 -16.66 6.87
N GLN A 169 0.15 -16.87 5.64
CA GLN A 169 1.42 -17.57 5.35
C GLN A 169 2.62 -16.71 5.73
N GLU A 170 2.57 -15.42 5.37
CA GLU A 170 3.62 -14.45 5.71
C GLU A 170 3.82 -14.36 7.22
N ILE A 171 2.74 -14.19 7.98
CA ILE A 171 2.77 -14.07 9.45
C ILE A 171 3.27 -15.36 10.11
N ALA A 172 2.88 -16.53 9.58
CA ALA A 172 3.33 -17.82 10.11
C ALA A 172 4.84 -18.04 9.94
N THR A 173 5.46 -17.44 8.95
CA THR A 173 6.90 -17.57 8.63
C THR A 173 7.75 -16.42 9.16
N LEU A 174 7.15 -15.40 9.79
CA LEU A 174 7.91 -14.30 10.38
C LEU A 174 8.85 -14.78 11.48
N THR A 175 10.11 -14.39 11.37
CA THR A 175 11.04 -14.52 12.49
C THR A 175 10.58 -13.65 13.68
N GLN A 176 11.02 -13.98 14.88
CA GLN A 176 10.70 -13.19 16.08
C GLN A 176 11.17 -11.73 15.92
N GLU A 177 12.33 -11.52 15.31
CA GLU A 177 12.87 -10.18 15.01
C GLU A 177 11.93 -9.38 14.10
N ARG A 178 11.50 -9.96 12.96
CA ARG A 178 10.57 -9.30 12.04
C ARG A 178 9.23 -9.02 12.72
N ARG A 179 8.70 -10.00 13.47
CA ARG A 179 7.44 -9.86 14.17
C ARG A 179 7.45 -8.73 15.21
N SER A 180 8.57 -8.53 15.92
CA SER A 180 8.71 -7.44 16.90
C SER A 180 8.77 -6.03 16.29
N ARG A 181 8.96 -5.94 14.98
CA ARG A 181 8.98 -4.67 14.23
C ARG A 181 7.63 -4.31 13.62
N VAL A 182 6.67 -5.22 13.62
CA VAL A 182 5.30 -4.97 13.14
C VAL A 182 4.51 -4.35 14.29
N ASP A 183 3.93 -3.16 14.06
CA ASP A 183 3.16 -2.46 15.08
C ASP A 183 1.85 -3.17 15.40
N TYR A 184 1.18 -3.73 14.40
CA TYR A 184 -0.06 -4.47 14.59
C TYR A 184 -0.28 -5.55 13.50
N ILE A 185 -0.93 -6.64 13.88
CA ILE A 185 -1.40 -7.68 12.96
C ILE A 185 -2.93 -7.70 13.04
N ALA A 186 -3.57 -7.34 11.93
CA ALA A 186 -5.02 -7.23 11.83
C ALA A 186 -5.62 -8.38 11.01
N ASP A 187 -6.86 -8.74 11.28
CA ASP A 187 -7.57 -9.76 10.51
C ASP A 187 -7.86 -9.31 9.07
N ASP A 188 -8.19 -8.02 8.91
CA ASP A 188 -8.51 -7.37 7.64
C ASP A 188 -8.26 -5.86 7.71
N LEU A 189 -8.56 -5.14 6.62
CA LEU A 189 -8.40 -3.70 6.57
C LEU A 189 -9.35 -2.97 7.54
N SER A 190 -10.50 -3.56 7.86
CA SER A 190 -11.44 -2.97 8.84
C SER A 190 -10.83 -2.94 10.24
N ALA A 191 -10.26 -4.07 10.69
CA ALA A 191 -9.56 -4.17 11.98
C ALA A 191 -8.29 -3.31 12.00
N ALA A 192 -7.58 -3.20 10.87
CA ALA A 192 -6.43 -2.31 10.75
C ALA A 192 -6.83 -0.84 10.91
N ALA A 193 -7.93 -0.41 10.29
CA ALA A 193 -8.45 0.95 10.44
C ALA A 193 -8.87 1.25 11.88
N ASP A 194 -9.53 0.31 12.57
CA ASP A 194 -9.87 0.47 13.99
C ASP A 194 -8.62 0.71 14.84
N TRP A 195 -7.57 -0.08 14.61
CA TRP A 195 -6.33 0.09 15.35
C TRP A 195 -5.64 1.41 15.02
N VAL A 196 -5.53 1.80 13.75
CA VAL A 196 -4.95 3.09 13.34
C VAL A 196 -5.67 4.25 14.00
N LEU A 197 -7.01 4.27 13.95
CA LEU A 197 -7.83 5.34 14.52
C LEU A 197 -7.69 5.42 16.05
N ALA A 198 -7.49 4.30 16.72
CA ALA A 198 -7.23 4.28 18.16
C ALA A 198 -5.86 4.87 18.56
N GLN A 199 -4.91 4.98 17.64
CA GLN A 199 -3.60 5.60 17.89
C GLN A 199 -3.62 7.14 17.82
N GLU A 200 -4.72 7.71 17.33
CA GLU A 200 -4.84 9.15 17.04
C GLU A 200 -5.43 9.96 18.22
N HIS A 201 -5.64 9.31 19.35
CA HIS A 201 -6.23 9.91 20.57
C HIS A 201 -5.20 10.13 21.69
#